data_acb056ce9e8f5f1d3e6bd02424b8cad9
#
_entry.id   acb056ce9e8f5f1d3e6bd02424b8cad9
#
_cell.length_a   1.000
_cell.length_b   1.000
_cell.length_c   1.000
_cell.angle_alpha   90.00
_cell.angle_beta   90.00
_cell.angle_gamma   90.00
#
_symmetry.space_group_name_H-M   'P 1'
#
loop_
_entity.id
_entity.type
_entity.pdbx_description
1 polymer ?
#
loop_
_entity_poly.entity_id
_entity_poly.type
_entity_poly.pdbx_seq_one_letter_code
_entity_poly.pdbx_strand_id
1 'polypeptide(L)'
;FNNRRFPMKDSIVSLNDSFAADFPREYETWKMTADTTFESEFNGSQRKDVLAQRPNMVILWAGYAFSWEYNTPRGHSHAIEDMREILRTGAPMTPGDKGEKQPGTCWTCKGPDVPRLMSEMGVANFYKAPWSAHGSQMMNSIGCSDCHDPVTMNLRVSRPALKEAWARTHNGEDVNTRPHQEMRSLVCAQCHEEYYFQKGTNYLTFPMDEGNTVEDIERYYDKIKFTDYTHALSRAPILKAQHPGYTLFMHGTHGMRGLSCADCHMPYKAEGGVKFSDHQITSPLAHIERTCQVCHRESADKLRGYVYERQRKVNEIRDRVEAELAKAHIEAKFAWDKGATENEMKETLQDLRSGQWRWDYAVASHGASFHATDEVMRILASALDFAHK
;
A
#
# COMPACT_ATOMS: atom_id res chain seq x y z
N PHE A 1 15.45 27.48 11.16
CA PHE A 1 14.88 26.15 11.49
C PHE A 1 15.39 25.58 12.82
N ASN A 2 16.22 26.30 13.60
CA ASN A 2 16.89 25.73 14.77
C ASN A 2 16.35 26.23 16.14
N ASN A 3 15.20 26.86 16.21
CA ASN A 3 14.65 27.30 17.50
C ASN A 3 13.49 26.40 17.93
N ARG A 4 13.76 25.12 18.18
CA ARG A 4 12.82 24.26 18.87
C ARG A 4 12.79 24.62 20.35
N ARG A 5 11.61 24.95 20.84
CA ARG A 5 11.37 25.31 22.23
C ARG A 5 11.25 24.11 23.18
N PHE A 6 11.18 22.89 22.65
CA PHE A 6 11.04 21.68 23.48
C PHE A 6 12.26 20.79 23.38
N PRO A 7 12.94 20.52 24.47
CA PRO A 7 13.92 19.45 24.52
C PRO A 7 13.17 18.09 24.44
N MET A 8 12.96 17.57 23.26
CA MET A 8 12.46 16.22 23.10
C MET A 8 13.57 15.27 23.52
N LYS A 9 13.39 14.59 24.66
CA LYS A 9 14.37 13.65 25.21
C LYS A 9 14.40 12.32 24.47
N ASP A 10 13.31 11.99 23.72
CA ASP A 10 13.15 10.68 23.10
C ASP A 10 13.07 10.81 21.58
N SER A 11 13.73 9.88 20.89
CA SER A 11 13.66 9.73 19.42
C SER A 11 12.30 9.14 18.94
N ILE A 12 11.37 8.88 19.88
CA ILE A 12 10.06 8.28 19.62
C ILE A 12 9.00 9.15 20.29
N VAL A 13 8.13 9.78 19.47
CA VAL A 13 7.00 10.59 19.93
C VAL A 13 5.76 10.11 19.18
N SER A 14 4.83 9.50 19.89
CA SER A 14 3.60 8.96 19.29
C SER A 14 2.50 10.02 19.15
N LEU A 15 2.43 10.98 20.07
CA LEU A 15 1.36 11.97 20.11
C LEU A 15 1.58 13.08 19.08
N ASN A 16 0.75 13.13 18.05
CA ASN A 16 0.84 14.12 16.97
C ASN A 16 0.63 15.56 17.47
N ASP A 17 -0.22 15.77 18.47
CA ASP A 17 -0.50 17.10 19.07
C ASP A 17 0.75 17.74 19.67
N SER A 18 1.77 16.96 20.02
CA SER A 18 3.05 17.47 20.52
C SER A 18 3.78 18.37 19.52
N PHE A 19 3.44 18.29 18.24
CA PHE A 19 4.06 19.09 17.17
C PHE A 19 3.24 20.36 16.83
N ALA A 20 2.03 20.49 17.33
CA ALA A 20 1.10 21.56 16.95
C ALA A 20 1.64 22.98 17.22
N ALA A 21 2.33 23.16 18.35
CA ALA A 21 2.87 24.47 18.72
C ALA A 21 4.07 24.91 17.87
N ASP A 22 4.91 23.96 17.46
CA ASP A 22 6.12 24.25 16.68
C ASP A 22 5.85 24.30 15.17
N PHE A 23 4.86 23.54 14.69
CA PHE A 23 4.50 23.38 13.28
C PHE A 23 2.99 23.55 13.03
N PRO A 24 2.41 24.73 13.41
CA PRO A 24 0.96 24.89 13.41
C PRO A 24 0.31 24.78 12.03
N ARG A 25 0.99 25.20 10.94
CA ARG A 25 0.45 25.13 9.58
C ARG A 25 0.44 23.68 9.05
N GLU A 26 1.54 22.98 9.26
CA GLU A 26 1.69 21.58 8.88
C GLU A 26 0.71 20.72 9.68
N TYR A 27 0.57 20.99 10.98
CA TYR A 27 -0.37 20.30 11.87
C TYR A 27 -1.83 20.52 11.45
N GLU A 28 -2.23 21.76 11.14
CA GLU A 28 -3.59 22.04 10.67
C GLU A 28 -3.90 21.35 9.35
N THR A 29 -2.96 21.33 8.40
CA THR A 29 -3.17 20.61 7.14
C THR A 29 -3.12 19.09 7.33
N TRP A 30 -2.32 18.57 8.27
CA TRP A 30 -2.34 17.16 8.64
C TRP A 30 -3.71 16.73 9.19
N LYS A 31 -4.35 17.51 10.03
CA LYS A 31 -5.71 17.20 10.52
C LYS A 31 -6.72 17.04 9.38
N MET A 32 -6.52 17.73 8.27
CA MET A 32 -7.37 17.58 7.07
C MET A 32 -7.27 16.20 6.40
N THR A 33 -6.35 15.33 6.80
CA THR A 33 -6.37 13.92 6.36
C THR A 33 -7.62 13.17 6.84
N ALA A 34 -8.38 13.74 7.77
CA ALA A 34 -9.68 13.25 8.20
C ALA A 34 -10.82 13.60 7.24
N ASP A 35 -10.59 14.52 6.29
CA ASP A 35 -11.61 14.92 5.31
C ASP A 35 -11.83 13.81 4.28
N THR A 36 -13.03 13.27 4.23
CA THR A 36 -13.46 12.23 3.30
C THR A 36 -14.36 12.74 2.18
N THR A 37 -14.47 14.06 2.01
CA THR A 37 -15.40 14.67 1.04
C THR A 37 -14.89 14.65 -0.40
N PHE A 38 -13.57 14.51 -0.60
CA PHE A 38 -13.01 14.47 -1.96
C PHE A 38 -13.50 13.24 -2.72
N GLU A 39 -14.01 13.47 -3.92
CA GLU A 39 -14.42 12.43 -4.87
C GLU A 39 -13.97 12.79 -6.28
N SER A 40 -13.57 11.78 -7.04
CA SER A 40 -13.26 11.85 -8.48
C SER A 40 -14.00 10.74 -9.23
N GLU A 41 -13.93 10.72 -10.56
CA GLU A 41 -14.65 9.73 -11.38
C GLU A 41 -14.36 8.27 -10.95
N PHE A 42 -13.13 7.96 -10.57
CA PHE A 42 -12.72 6.57 -10.26
C PHE A 42 -12.24 6.36 -8.83
N ASN A 43 -11.83 7.40 -8.14
CA ASN A 43 -11.25 7.32 -6.79
C ASN A 43 -11.85 8.42 -5.89
N GLY A 44 -11.59 8.31 -4.61
CA GLY A 44 -12.02 9.31 -3.62
C GLY A 44 -11.50 8.96 -2.24
N SER A 45 -11.87 9.80 -1.27
CA SER A 45 -11.55 9.60 0.14
C SER A 45 -12.69 8.94 0.94
N GLN A 46 -13.71 8.44 0.26
CA GLN A 46 -14.84 7.75 0.88
C GLN A 46 -14.59 6.24 0.93
N ARG A 47 -15.03 5.61 2.01
CA ARG A 47 -15.07 4.15 2.11
C ARG A 47 -16.15 3.60 1.18
N LYS A 48 -15.75 2.78 0.21
CA LYS A 48 -16.64 2.12 -0.74
C LYS A 48 -16.37 0.63 -0.72
N ASP A 49 -17.44 -0.16 -0.78
CA ASP A 49 -17.36 -1.62 -0.93
C ASP A 49 -16.96 -1.95 -2.38
N VAL A 50 -15.72 -2.41 -2.54
CA VAL A 50 -15.15 -2.76 -3.85
C VAL A 50 -15.71 -4.08 -4.36
N LEU A 51 -16.08 -5.02 -3.48
CA LEU A 51 -16.66 -6.32 -3.89
C LEU A 51 -18.05 -6.14 -4.50
N ALA A 52 -18.85 -5.19 -3.98
CA ALA A 52 -20.12 -4.84 -4.57
C ALA A 52 -19.99 -4.23 -5.98
N GLN A 53 -18.91 -3.45 -6.20
CA GLN A 53 -18.63 -2.85 -7.51
C GLN A 53 -18.00 -3.84 -8.50
N ARG A 54 -17.22 -4.80 -8.00
CA ARG A 54 -16.40 -5.75 -8.78
C ARG A 54 -16.55 -7.17 -8.24
N PRO A 55 -17.71 -7.82 -8.46
CA PRO A 55 -18.05 -9.09 -7.81
C PRO A 55 -17.14 -10.27 -8.20
N ASN A 56 -16.45 -10.22 -9.37
CA ASN A 56 -15.46 -11.22 -9.75
C ASN A 56 -14.32 -11.35 -8.72
N MET A 57 -14.01 -10.29 -7.98
CA MET A 57 -12.99 -10.33 -6.92
C MET A 57 -13.33 -11.30 -5.79
N VAL A 58 -14.62 -11.57 -5.54
CA VAL A 58 -15.05 -12.59 -4.57
C VAL A 58 -14.56 -13.97 -5.01
N ILE A 59 -14.62 -14.24 -6.32
CA ILE A 59 -14.14 -15.51 -6.90
C ILE A 59 -12.61 -15.54 -6.84
N LEU A 60 -11.93 -14.48 -7.29
CA LEU A 60 -10.46 -14.42 -7.33
C LEU A 60 -9.83 -14.62 -5.94
N TRP A 61 -10.51 -14.23 -4.87
CA TRP A 61 -10.02 -14.44 -3.51
C TRP A 61 -10.77 -15.52 -2.74
N ALA A 62 -11.44 -16.43 -3.42
CA ALA A 62 -12.16 -17.54 -2.76
C ALA A 62 -11.19 -18.37 -1.88
N GLY A 63 -11.52 -18.45 -0.58
CA GLY A 63 -10.70 -19.08 0.45
C GLY A 63 -9.76 -18.13 1.19
N TYR A 64 -9.73 -16.84 0.84
CA TYR A 64 -8.95 -15.81 1.50
C TYR A 64 -9.85 -14.69 2.05
N ALA A 65 -9.42 -14.03 3.12
CA ALA A 65 -10.28 -13.10 3.85
C ALA A 65 -10.74 -11.87 3.04
N PHE A 66 -10.04 -11.53 1.96
CA PHE A 66 -10.45 -10.45 1.05
C PHE A 66 -11.70 -10.76 0.23
N SER A 67 -12.13 -12.04 0.14
CA SER A 67 -13.42 -12.40 -0.45
C SER A 67 -14.63 -12.02 0.41
N TRP A 68 -14.39 -11.65 1.67
CA TRP A 68 -15.48 -11.27 2.60
C TRP A 68 -15.72 -9.76 2.61
N GLU A 69 -14.65 -9.00 2.47
CA GLU A 69 -14.68 -7.55 2.54
C GLU A 69 -13.44 -6.96 1.89
N TYR A 70 -13.63 -5.99 1.02
CA TYR A 70 -12.58 -5.17 0.45
C TYR A 70 -13.08 -3.75 0.26
N ASN A 71 -12.58 -2.82 1.08
CA ASN A 71 -13.00 -1.43 1.08
C ASN A 71 -11.88 -0.51 0.61
N THR A 72 -12.24 0.61 -0.04
CA THR A 72 -11.30 1.68 -0.33
C THR A 72 -10.88 2.39 0.96
N PRO A 73 -9.59 2.82 1.08
CA PRO A 73 -9.12 3.56 2.27
C PRO A 73 -9.67 4.99 2.28
N ARG A 74 -9.82 5.56 3.48
CA ARG A 74 -10.33 6.93 3.69
C ARG A 74 -9.25 7.99 3.85
N GLY A 75 -8.02 7.62 4.17
CA GLY A 75 -6.90 8.52 4.46
C GLY A 75 -6.22 8.21 5.79
N HIS A 76 -5.10 8.89 6.06
CA HIS A 76 -4.20 8.57 7.16
C HIS A 76 -4.85 8.67 8.55
N SER A 77 -5.71 9.65 8.78
CA SER A 77 -6.42 9.80 10.05
C SER A 77 -7.31 8.61 10.42
N HIS A 78 -7.81 7.89 9.41
CA HIS A 78 -8.72 6.76 9.60
C HIS A 78 -8.01 5.41 9.67
N ALA A 79 -6.67 5.37 9.59
CA ALA A 79 -5.91 4.13 9.46
C ALA A 79 -6.14 3.12 10.60
N ILE A 80 -6.34 3.59 11.83
CA ILE A 80 -6.60 2.74 12.99
C ILE A 80 -8.08 2.30 13.01
N GLU A 81 -8.99 3.24 12.80
CA GLU A 81 -10.43 2.98 12.79
C GLU A 81 -10.80 1.96 11.70
N ASP A 82 -10.36 2.21 10.46
CA ASP A 82 -10.59 1.29 9.34
C ASP A 82 -10.05 -0.11 9.61
N MET A 83 -8.90 -0.23 10.29
CA MET A 83 -8.34 -1.53 10.65
C MET A 83 -9.18 -2.24 11.73
N ARG A 84 -9.79 -1.51 12.66
CA ARG A 84 -10.63 -2.07 13.72
C ARG A 84 -12.02 -2.49 13.24
N GLU A 85 -12.54 -1.85 12.21
CA GLU A 85 -13.90 -2.03 11.73
C GLU A 85 -14.06 -3.05 10.61
N ILE A 86 -12.99 -3.66 10.14
CA ILE A 86 -13.06 -4.66 9.06
C ILE A 86 -13.33 -6.07 9.58
N LEU A 87 -14.05 -6.86 8.78
CA LEU A 87 -14.39 -8.24 9.11
C LEU A 87 -13.16 -9.15 9.28
N ARG A 88 -12.07 -8.85 8.59
CA ARG A 88 -10.81 -9.59 8.70
C ARG A 88 -10.22 -9.54 10.10
N THR A 89 -10.39 -8.45 10.81
CA THR A 89 -9.94 -8.27 12.19
C THR A 89 -10.98 -8.64 13.22
N GLY A 90 -12.20 -9.00 12.79
CA GLY A 90 -13.30 -9.41 13.66
C GLY A 90 -13.99 -8.25 14.36
N ALA A 91 -14.17 -7.14 13.68
CA ALA A 91 -14.74 -5.91 14.23
C ALA A 91 -16.22 -6.03 14.73
N PRO A 92 -16.58 -5.42 15.88
CA PRO A 92 -15.66 -4.96 16.92
C PRO A 92 -14.98 -6.13 17.61
N MET A 93 -13.73 -5.93 18.07
CA MET A 93 -12.94 -7.00 18.69
C MET A 93 -13.55 -7.45 20.01
N THR A 94 -14.00 -8.68 20.06
CA THR A 94 -14.30 -9.43 21.29
C THR A 94 -13.35 -10.61 21.42
N PRO A 95 -13.02 -11.03 22.66
CA PRO A 95 -12.23 -12.24 22.86
C PRO A 95 -12.83 -13.44 22.11
N GLY A 96 -12.01 -14.14 21.34
CA GLY A 96 -12.46 -15.28 20.51
C GLY A 96 -12.85 -14.91 19.08
N ASP A 97 -12.84 -13.64 18.70
CA ASP A 97 -13.14 -13.21 17.34
C ASP A 97 -12.01 -13.57 16.35
N LYS A 98 -12.34 -13.59 15.05
CA LYS A 98 -11.39 -13.87 13.97
C LYS A 98 -10.19 -12.92 13.98
N GLY A 99 -10.35 -11.71 14.47
CA GLY A 99 -9.30 -10.71 14.64
C GLY A 99 -8.17 -11.14 15.58
N GLU A 100 -8.45 -11.98 16.55
CA GLU A 100 -7.40 -12.53 17.42
C GLU A 100 -6.38 -13.39 16.65
N LYS A 101 -6.78 -13.96 15.53
CA LYS A 101 -5.92 -14.80 14.69
C LYS A 101 -5.07 -13.99 13.70
N GLN A 102 -5.35 -12.70 13.52
CA GLN A 102 -4.53 -11.84 12.68
C GLN A 102 -3.23 -11.49 13.40
N PRO A 103 -2.10 -11.40 12.68
CA PRO A 103 -0.82 -11.06 13.30
C PRO A 103 -0.73 -9.57 13.65
N GLY A 104 0.05 -9.26 14.66
CA GLY A 104 0.41 -7.88 15.03
C GLY A 104 1.05 -7.08 13.88
N THR A 105 1.63 -7.78 12.92
CA THR A 105 2.19 -7.22 11.69
C THR A 105 1.22 -6.32 10.93
N CYS A 106 -0.09 -6.58 10.97
CA CYS A 106 -1.12 -5.75 10.33
C CYS A 106 -1.11 -4.29 10.84
N TRP A 107 -0.60 -4.02 12.03
CA TRP A 107 -0.47 -2.68 12.58
C TRP A 107 0.70 -1.87 12.03
N THR A 108 1.68 -2.49 11.37
CA THR A 108 2.96 -1.85 10.98
C THR A 108 2.80 -0.49 10.31
N CYS A 109 1.78 -0.31 9.47
CA CYS A 109 1.54 0.89 8.67
C CYS A 109 0.38 1.74 9.21
N LYS A 110 0.13 1.77 10.54
CA LYS A 110 -1.09 2.38 11.08
C LYS A 110 -0.88 3.58 11.99
N GLY A 111 0.34 3.83 12.45
CA GLY A 111 0.61 5.02 13.25
C GLY A 111 1.96 5.02 13.98
N PRO A 112 2.29 6.13 14.65
CA PRO A 112 3.57 6.34 15.33
C PRO A 112 3.71 5.56 16.65
N ASP A 113 2.66 4.88 17.11
CA ASP A 113 2.75 3.92 18.22
C ASP A 113 3.56 2.68 17.85
N VAL A 114 3.67 2.33 16.57
CA VAL A 114 4.38 1.14 16.10
C VAL A 114 5.87 1.17 16.45
N PRO A 115 6.65 2.21 16.11
CA PRO A 115 8.05 2.29 16.52
C PRO A 115 8.24 2.21 18.03
N ARG A 116 7.34 2.79 18.82
CA ARG A 116 7.35 2.69 20.28
C ARG A 116 7.20 1.25 20.74
N LEU A 117 6.17 0.55 20.29
CA LEU A 117 5.91 -0.84 20.63
C LEU A 117 7.05 -1.77 20.18
N MET A 118 7.59 -1.55 18.96
CA MET A 118 8.74 -2.30 18.48
C MET A 118 10.00 -2.07 19.34
N SER A 119 10.19 -0.85 19.85
CA SER A 119 11.30 -0.53 20.78
C SER A 119 11.13 -1.19 22.14
N GLU A 120 9.91 -1.26 22.67
CA GLU A 120 9.60 -1.81 23.98
C GLU A 120 9.70 -3.34 24.02
N MET A 121 9.18 -4.04 23.01
CA MET A 121 9.07 -5.50 23.01
C MET A 121 10.00 -6.22 22.01
N GLY A 122 10.66 -5.47 21.15
CA GLY A 122 11.44 -6.01 20.03
C GLY A 122 10.60 -6.28 18.79
N VAL A 123 11.16 -6.02 17.61
CA VAL A 123 10.49 -6.10 16.30
C VAL A 123 9.89 -7.49 16.06
N ALA A 124 10.65 -8.56 16.31
CA ALA A 124 10.18 -9.93 16.09
C ALA A 124 8.99 -10.30 16.99
N ASN A 125 9.00 -9.86 18.24
CA ASN A 125 7.90 -10.10 19.19
C ASN A 125 6.65 -9.29 18.78
N PHE A 126 6.82 -8.05 18.31
CA PHE A 126 5.72 -7.25 17.77
C PHE A 126 5.02 -7.97 16.62
N TYR A 127 5.77 -8.49 15.66
CA TYR A 127 5.21 -9.19 14.50
C TYR A 127 4.56 -10.53 14.88
N LYS A 128 5.14 -11.26 15.82
CA LYS A 128 4.66 -12.59 16.24
C LYS A 128 3.40 -12.52 17.11
N ALA A 129 3.21 -11.42 17.85
CA ALA A 129 2.05 -11.25 18.71
C ALA A 129 0.74 -11.23 17.89
N PRO A 130 -0.40 -11.64 18.48
CA PRO A 130 -1.68 -11.49 17.82
C PRO A 130 -2.04 -10.00 17.68
N TRP A 131 -2.82 -9.66 16.67
CA TRP A 131 -3.28 -8.30 16.40
C TRP A 131 -3.95 -7.65 17.62
N SER A 132 -4.78 -8.41 18.34
CA SER A 132 -5.50 -7.98 19.53
C SER A 132 -4.57 -7.52 20.68
N ALA A 133 -3.36 -8.06 20.77
CA ALA A 133 -2.40 -7.68 21.82
C ALA A 133 -1.94 -6.22 21.74
N HIS A 134 -1.97 -5.63 20.56
CA HIS A 134 -1.53 -4.24 20.32
C HIS A 134 -2.70 -3.26 20.25
N GLY A 135 -3.91 -3.74 20.03
CA GLY A 135 -5.08 -2.91 19.68
C GLY A 135 -5.36 -1.77 20.64
N SER A 136 -5.25 -2.01 21.96
CA SER A 136 -5.48 -0.98 22.99
C SER A 136 -4.38 0.09 23.06
N GLN A 137 -3.19 -0.18 22.50
CA GLN A 137 -2.03 0.71 22.52
C GLN A 137 -1.85 1.48 21.21
N MET A 138 -2.60 1.13 20.17
CA MET A 138 -2.61 1.81 18.87
C MET A 138 -3.63 2.96 18.94
N MET A 139 -3.21 4.12 19.42
CA MET A 139 -4.07 5.27 19.71
C MET A 139 -3.89 6.43 18.73
N ASN A 140 -2.71 6.54 18.12
CA ASN A 140 -2.35 7.66 17.28
C ASN A 140 -2.27 7.22 15.83
N SER A 141 -3.14 7.77 14.97
CA SER A 141 -3.11 7.52 13.53
C SER A 141 -1.84 8.06 12.89
N ILE A 142 -1.56 7.63 11.66
CA ILE A 142 -0.38 8.03 10.89
C ILE A 142 -0.17 9.55 10.97
N GLY A 143 1.04 9.96 11.37
CA GLY A 143 1.34 11.37 11.61
C GLY A 143 2.82 11.71 11.58
N CYS A 144 3.19 12.75 12.31
CA CYS A 144 4.49 13.41 12.20
C CYS A 144 5.69 12.47 12.33
N SER A 145 5.73 11.65 13.37
CA SER A 145 6.87 10.76 13.66
C SER A 145 6.94 9.51 12.77
N ASP A 146 5.91 9.26 11.96
CA ASP A 146 5.99 8.20 10.95
C ASP A 146 6.94 8.57 9.82
N CYS A 147 7.06 9.88 9.52
CA CYS A 147 7.85 10.39 8.41
C CYS A 147 9.04 11.24 8.85
N HIS A 148 8.99 11.82 10.07
CA HIS A 148 10.00 12.73 10.58
C HIS A 148 10.68 12.19 11.84
N ASP A 149 11.97 12.45 11.94
CA ASP A 149 12.66 12.33 13.21
C ASP A 149 12.14 13.41 14.18
N PRO A 150 11.60 13.05 15.35
CA PRO A 150 10.93 14.02 16.20
C PRO A 150 11.86 15.04 16.84
N VAL A 151 13.18 14.80 16.85
CA VAL A 151 14.19 15.73 17.38
C VAL A 151 14.65 16.73 16.33
N THR A 152 14.95 16.25 15.13
CA THR A 152 15.55 17.07 14.07
C THR A 152 14.53 17.52 13.01
N MET A 153 13.38 16.86 12.92
CA MET A 153 12.39 16.97 11.84
C MET A 153 12.92 16.61 10.45
N ASN A 154 14.09 16.03 10.36
CA ASN A 154 14.54 15.43 9.12
C ASN A 154 13.62 14.26 8.74
N LEU A 155 13.45 14.03 7.45
CA LEU A 155 12.72 12.85 6.97
C LEU A 155 13.44 11.57 7.44
N ARG A 156 12.69 10.62 7.95
CA ARG A 156 13.21 9.37 8.52
C ARG A 156 12.29 8.20 8.21
N VAL A 157 12.84 7.15 7.63
CA VAL A 157 12.22 5.83 7.58
C VAL A 157 12.32 5.23 8.98
N SER A 158 11.17 4.95 9.59
CA SER A 158 11.08 4.42 10.96
C SER A 158 10.77 2.93 11.01
N ARG A 159 10.31 2.32 9.90
CA ARG A 159 9.91 0.90 9.84
C ARG A 159 11.09 0.01 9.44
N PRO A 160 11.31 -1.11 10.17
CA PRO A 160 12.46 -2.01 9.91
C PRO A 160 12.46 -2.60 8.50
N ALA A 161 11.31 -3.00 7.97
CA ALA A 161 11.23 -3.76 6.71
C ALA A 161 11.87 -3.04 5.52
N LEU A 162 11.63 -1.72 5.34
CA LEU A 162 12.27 -0.95 4.27
C LEU A 162 13.77 -0.77 4.55
N LYS A 163 14.16 -0.50 5.81
CA LYS A 163 15.59 -0.37 6.18
C LYS A 163 16.36 -1.65 5.85
N GLU A 164 15.80 -2.79 6.22
CA GLU A 164 16.41 -4.10 6.00
C GLU A 164 16.47 -4.46 4.52
N ALA A 165 15.40 -4.21 3.76
CA ALA A 165 15.38 -4.43 2.32
C ALA A 165 16.39 -3.53 1.60
N TRP A 166 16.46 -2.25 1.99
CA TRP A 166 17.43 -1.30 1.44
C TRP A 166 18.87 -1.76 1.69
N ALA A 167 19.19 -2.10 2.93
CA ALA A 167 20.52 -2.60 3.28
C ALA A 167 20.91 -3.87 2.51
N ARG A 168 19.97 -4.82 2.32
CA ARG A 168 20.23 -6.04 1.52
C ARG A 168 20.53 -5.74 0.06
N THR A 169 19.84 -4.77 -0.54
CA THR A 169 19.93 -4.46 -1.97
C THR A 169 20.97 -3.37 -2.30
N HIS A 170 21.43 -2.61 -1.30
CA HIS A 170 22.36 -1.48 -1.45
C HIS A 170 23.63 -1.63 -0.57
N ASN A 171 24.22 -2.83 -0.55
CA ASN A 171 25.50 -3.11 0.10
C ASN A 171 25.60 -2.65 1.57
N GLY A 172 24.52 -2.74 2.33
CA GLY A 172 24.49 -2.34 3.74
C GLY A 172 24.24 -0.86 4.00
N GLU A 173 23.91 -0.08 2.98
CA GLU A 173 23.62 1.37 3.13
C GLU A 173 22.40 1.59 4.02
N ASP A 174 22.45 2.60 4.90
CA ASP A 174 21.27 3.06 5.64
C ASP A 174 20.40 3.96 4.74
N VAL A 175 19.17 3.56 4.50
CA VAL A 175 18.19 4.33 3.71
C VAL A 175 18.02 5.77 4.19
N ASN A 176 18.22 6.05 5.48
CA ASN A 176 18.12 7.39 6.04
C ASN A 176 19.25 8.34 5.67
N THR A 177 20.27 7.85 4.98
CA THR A 177 21.37 8.68 4.44
C THR A 177 21.09 9.19 3.02
N ARG A 178 19.98 8.80 2.42
CA ARG A 178 19.62 9.22 1.06
C ARG A 178 19.35 10.73 0.97
N PRO A 179 19.58 11.34 -0.19
CA PRO A 179 19.28 12.74 -0.44
C PRO A 179 17.83 13.09 -0.11
N HIS A 180 17.60 14.31 0.36
CA HIS A 180 16.28 14.78 0.79
C HIS A 180 15.17 14.54 -0.27
N GLN A 181 15.47 14.73 -1.56
CA GLN A 181 14.49 14.50 -2.65
C GLN A 181 14.05 13.04 -2.72
N GLU A 182 14.96 12.08 -2.52
CA GLU A 182 14.62 10.65 -2.48
C GLU A 182 13.85 10.31 -1.20
N MET A 183 14.26 10.88 -0.05
CA MET A 183 13.57 10.68 1.21
C MET A 183 12.10 11.12 1.15
N ARG A 184 11.73 12.09 0.31
CA ARG A 184 10.34 12.53 0.08
C ARG A 184 9.47 11.46 -0.59
N SER A 185 10.05 10.37 -1.07
CA SER A 185 9.35 9.15 -1.51
C SER A 185 9.58 8.00 -0.54
N LEU A 186 10.78 7.82 -0.01
CA LEU A 186 11.14 6.66 0.82
C LEU A 186 10.37 6.61 2.13
N VAL A 187 10.02 7.74 2.73
CA VAL A 187 9.15 7.78 3.91
C VAL A 187 7.71 7.31 3.61
N CYS A 188 7.28 7.37 2.35
CA CYS A 188 6.01 6.78 1.91
C CYS A 188 6.18 5.29 1.62
N ALA A 189 7.28 4.91 0.97
CA ALA A 189 7.60 3.54 0.58
C ALA A 189 7.66 2.58 1.78
N GLN A 190 7.99 3.04 2.99
CA GLN A 190 8.00 2.16 4.18
C GLN A 190 6.64 1.52 4.48
N CYS A 191 5.53 2.06 3.90
CA CYS A 191 4.17 1.54 4.03
C CYS A 191 3.51 1.30 2.66
N HIS A 192 3.92 2.06 1.62
CA HIS A 192 3.36 1.99 0.28
C HIS A 192 4.29 1.22 -0.68
N GLU A 193 4.61 -0.02 -0.32
CA GLU A 193 5.43 -0.94 -1.10
C GLU A 193 4.93 -2.38 -0.94
N GLU A 194 5.34 -3.27 -1.86
CA GLU A 194 5.02 -4.69 -1.78
C GLU A 194 5.73 -5.37 -0.61
N TYR A 195 5.00 -6.20 0.11
CA TYR A 195 5.52 -6.93 1.26
C TYR A 195 4.82 -8.27 1.44
N TYR A 196 5.41 -9.14 2.24
CA TYR A 196 4.78 -10.37 2.71
C TYR A 196 5.12 -10.63 4.18
N PHE A 197 4.38 -11.54 4.79
CA PHE A 197 4.66 -12.01 6.15
C PHE A 197 5.37 -13.36 6.08
N GLN A 198 6.59 -13.43 6.61
CA GLN A 198 7.33 -14.69 6.66
C GLN A 198 6.53 -15.75 7.43
N LYS A 199 6.43 -16.96 6.85
CA LYS A 199 5.70 -18.06 7.49
C LYS A 199 6.33 -18.41 8.85
N GLY A 200 5.47 -18.61 9.85
CA GLY A 200 5.86 -19.01 11.22
C GLY A 200 6.30 -17.85 12.13
N THR A 201 6.78 -16.75 11.60
CA THR A 201 7.21 -15.57 12.38
C THR A 201 6.32 -14.35 12.19
N ASN A 202 5.55 -14.31 11.11
CA ASN A 202 4.79 -13.16 10.64
C ASN A 202 5.67 -11.91 10.40
N TYR A 203 6.99 -12.08 10.24
CA TYR A 203 7.91 -10.96 10.05
C TYR A 203 7.65 -10.28 8.70
N LEU A 204 7.36 -8.97 8.73
CA LEU A 204 7.10 -8.20 7.53
C LEU A 204 8.41 -8.02 6.75
N THR A 205 8.40 -8.44 5.49
CA THR A 205 9.58 -8.42 4.62
C THR A 205 9.22 -7.90 3.24
N PHE A 206 10.09 -7.07 2.67
CA PHE A 206 9.95 -6.60 1.29
C PHE A 206 10.72 -7.54 0.35
N PRO A 207 10.08 -8.09 -0.71
CA PRO A 207 10.64 -9.14 -1.58
C PRO A 207 11.50 -8.58 -2.72
N MET A 208 12.47 -7.70 -2.42
CA MET A 208 13.23 -6.93 -3.42
C MET A 208 14.59 -7.53 -3.79
N ASP A 209 14.95 -8.70 -3.26
CA ASP A 209 16.31 -9.24 -3.37
C ASP A 209 16.66 -9.74 -4.79
N GLU A 210 15.67 -10.03 -5.64
CA GLU A 210 15.84 -10.45 -7.05
C GLU A 210 15.60 -9.31 -8.05
N GLY A 211 15.24 -8.12 -7.57
CA GLY A 211 14.83 -6.95 -8.34
C GLY A 211 13.46 -6.41 -7.91
N ASN A 212 12.92 -5.47 -8.67
CA ASN A 212 11.71 -4.75 -8.31
C ASN A 212 10.61 -4.73 -9.40
N THR A 213 10.74 -5.51 -10.45
CA THR A 213 9.64 -5.72 -11.39
C THR A 213 8.66 -6.76 -10.86
N VAL A 214 7.45 -6.81 -11.39
CA VAL A 214 6.44 -7.81 -11.02
C VAL A 214 6.96 -9.24 -11.22
N GLU A 215 7.77 -9.45 -12.25
CA GLU A 215 8.42 -10.72 -12.57
C GLU A 215 9.57 -11.05 -11.60
N ASP A 216 10.35 -10.05 -11.16
CA ASP A 216 11.42 -10.23 -10.17
C ASP A 216 10.86 -10.67 -8.83
N ILE A 217 9.79 -10.02 -8.40
CA ILE A 217 9.12 -10.34 -7.14
C ILE A 217 8.47 -11.73 -7.21
N GLU A 218 7.86 -12.10 -8.34
CA GLU A 218 7.34 -13.45 -8.55
C GLU A 218 8.46 -14.51 -8.44
N ARG A 219 9.61 -14.28 -9.10
CA ARG A 219 10.78 -15.18 -8.98
C ARG A 219 11.28 -15.29 -7.55
N TYR A 220 11.29 -14.18 -6.80
CA TYR A 220 11.63 -14.21 -5.38
C TYR A 220 10.68 -15.12 -4.60
N TYR A 221 9.38 -14.97 -4.77
CA TYR A 221 8.38 -15.82 -4.10
C TYR A 221 8.48 -17.29 -4.52
N ASP A 222 8.73 -17.57 -5.79
CA ASP A 222 8.91 -18.93 -6.29
C ASP A 222 10.17 -19.58 -5.72
N LYS A 223 11.28 -18.84 -5.64
CA LYS A 223 12.55 -19.29 -5.03
C LYS A 223 12.38 -19.72 -3.58
N ILE A 224 11.63 -18.94 -2.78
CA ILE A 224 11.35 -19.25 -1.37
C ILE A 224 10.11 -20.14 -1.19
N LYS A 225 9.47 -20.57 -2.28
CA LYS A 225 8.23 -21.38 -2.29
C LYS A 225 7.12 -20.75 -1.45
N PHE A 226 6.98 -19.43 -1.54
CA PHE A 226 5.98 -18.67 -0.80
C PHE A 226 4.62 -18.73 -1.50
N THR A 227 3.57 -18.77 -0.71
CA THR A 227 2.16 -18.74 -1.13
C THR A 227 1.38 -18.12 0.01
N ASP A 228 0.54 -17.12 -0.27
CA ASP A 228 -0.34 -16.53 0.74
C ASP A 228 -1.45 -17.50 1.13
N TYR A 229 -2.12 -18.09 0.13
CA TYR A 229 -3.21 -19.04 0.37
C TYR A 229 -3.36 -20.03 -0.80
N THR A 230 -4.11 -21.10 -0.53
CA THR A 230 -4.57 -22.03 -1.57
C THR A 230 -5.99 -21.64 -1.96
N HIS A 231 -6.23 -21.40 -3.24
CA HIS A 231 -7.52 -20.98 -3.75
C HIS A 231 -8.60 -22.05 -3.54
N ALA A 232 -9.76 -21.66 -3.00
CA ALA A 232 -10.78 -22.61 -2.60
C ALA A 232 -11.43 -23.39 -3.76
N LEU A 233 -11.46 -22.80 -4.96
CA LEU A 233 -12.06 -23.45 -6.14
C LEU A 233 -10.98 -24.19 -6.95
N SER A 234 -9.99 -23.49 -7.46
CA SER A 234 -8.98 -24.07 -8.36
C SER A 234 -7.89 -24.84 -7.65
N ARG A 235 -7.70 -24.68 -6.35
CA ARG A 235 -6.57 -25.18 -5.55
C ARG A 235 -5.21 -24.58 -5.95
N ALA A 236 -5.19 -23.52 -6.75
CA ALA A 236 -3.97 -22.85 -7.14
C ALA A 236 -3.26 -22.19 -5.91
N PRO A 237 -1.91 -22.22 -5.85
CA PRO A 237 -1.13 -21.60 -4.79
C PRO A 237 -0.97 -20.09 -5.06
N ILE A 238 -1.90 -19.28 -4.59
CA ILE A 238 -2.02 -17.87 -4.94
C ILE A 238 -1.12 -16.96 -4.10
N LEU A 239 -0.58 -15.94 -4.75
CA LEU A 239 0.06 -14.78 -4.17
C LEU A 239 -0.95 -13.64 -4.05
N LYS A 240 -0.85 -12.86 -2.97
CA LYS A 240 -1.62 -11.63 -2.77
C LYS A 240 -0.69 -10.43 -2.78
N ALA A 241 -0.80 -9.57 -3.79
CA ALA A 241 -0.09 -8.30 -3.80
C ALA A 241 -0.64 -7.37 -2.72
N GLN A 242 0.23 -6.73 -1.97
CA GLN A 242 -0.20 -5.92 -0.83
C GLN A 242 -0.34 -4.44 -1.21
N HIS A 243 0.77 -3.77 -1.57
CA HIS A 243 0.71 -2.33 -1.79
C HIS A 243 1.87 -1.78 -2.66
N PRO A 244 2.09 -2.27 -3.88
CA PRO A 244 3.27 -1.96 -4.71
C PRO A 244 3.26 -0.52 -5.28
N GLY A 245 3.02 0.49 -4.41
CA GLY A 245 2.84 1.88 -4.83
C GLY A 245 4.13 2.57 -5.24
N TYR A 246 5.19 2.44 -4.43
CA TYR A 246 6.47 3.09 -4.67
C TYR A 246 7.17 2.50 -5.91
N THR A 247 7.28 1.18 -5.99
CA THR A 247 7.90 0.52 -7.14
C THR A 247 7.19 0.86 -8.43
N LEU A 248 5.86 0.79 -8.48
CA LEU A 248 5.10 1.20 -9.68
C LEU A 248 5.33 2.67 -10.02
N PHE A 249 5.34 3.57 -9.04
CA PHE A 249 5.62 4.98 -9.30
C PHE A 249 7.01 5.18 -9.93
N MET A 250 8.03 4.47 -9.44
CA MET A 250 9.40 4.56 -9.97
C MET A 250 9.54 4.05 -11.40
N HIS A 251 8.66 3.14 -11.85
CA HIS A 251 8.58 2.71 -13.26
C HIS A 251 7.76 3.67 -14.14
N GLY A 252 7.11 4.67 -13.57
CA GLY A 252 6.34 5.67 -14.29
C GLY A 252 7.16 6.89 -14.73
N THR A 253 6.60 7.65 -15.68
CA THR A 253 7.26 8.82 -16.28
C THR A 253 7.72 9.86 -15.24
N HIS A 254 6.92 10.12 -14.20
CA HIS A 254 7.25 11.11 -13.16
C HIS A 254 8.37 10.60 -12.24
N GLY A 255 8.29 9.34 -11.78
CA GLY A 255 9.33 8.72 -10.97
C GLY A 255 10.68 8.66 -11.68
N MET A 256 10.69 8.20 -12.94
CA MET A 256 11.91 8.15 -13.78
C MET A 256 12.53 9.53 -14.03
N ARG A 257 11.78 10.60 -13.89
CA ARG A 257 12.27 11.99 -14.01
C ARG A 257 12.69 12.61 -12.69
N GLY A 258 12.70 11.83 -11.61
CA GLY A 258 13.19 12.25 -10.29
C GLY A 258 12.16 13.05 -9.46
N LEU A 259 10.86 13.00 -9.80
CA LEU A 259 9.82 13.52 -8.93
C LEU A 259 9.63 12.57 -7.75
N SER A 260 9.22 13.16 -6.62
CA SER A 260 8.87 12.40 -5.41
C SER A 260 7.36 12.30 -5.22
N CYS A 261 6.93 11.36 -4.38
CA CYS A 261 5.53 11.26 -3.97
C CYS A 261 5.00 12.58 -3.39
N ALA A 262 5.81 13.24 -2.56
CA ALA A 262 5.47 14.50 -1.93
C ALA A 262 5.33 15.67 -2.91
N ASP A 263 5.94 15.63 -4.09
CA ASP A 263 5.79 16.69 -5.10
C ASP A 263 4.34 16.83 -5.58
N CYS A 264 3.60 15.72 -5.58
CA CYS A 264 2.21 15.67 -6.00
C CYS A 264 1.22 15.58 -4.83
N HIS A 265 1.52 14.76 -3.82
CA HIS A 265 0.61 14.49 -2.68
C HIS A 265 0.76 15.49 -1.52
N MET A 266 1.83 16.27 -1.49
CA MET A 266 2.12 17.28 -0.47
C MET A 266 2.57 18.59 -1.13
N PRO A 267 1.73 19.21 -1.98
CA PRO A 267 2.12 20.42 -2.72
C PRO A 267 2.43 21.57 -1.77
N TYR A 268 3.25 22.50 -2.22
CA TYR A 268 3.54 23.67 -1.41
C TYR A 268 2.34 24.62 -1.34
N LYS A 269 2.12 25.16 -0.13
CA LYS A 269 1.23 26.29 0.17
C LYS A 269 2.05 27.50 0.59
N ALA A 270 1.48 28.69 0.44
CA ALA A 270 2.05 29.93 0.96
C ALA A 270 0.98 30.66 1.77
N GLU A 271 1.32 31.03 2.99
CA GLU A 271 0.43 31.76 3.91
C GLU A 271 1.22 32.79 4.67
N GLY A 272 0.80 34.05 4.60
CA GLY A 272 1.50 35.16 5.25
C GLY A 272 2.98 35.30 4.82
N GLY A 273 3.31 34.98 3.56
CA GLY A 273 4.69 35.00 3.04
C GLY A 273 5.55 33.79 3.44
N VAL A 274 5.00 32.82 4.19
CA VAL A 274 5.69 31.59 4.58
C VAL A 274 5.27 30.45 3.64
N LYS A 275 6.26 29.78 3.05
CA LYS A 275 6.06 28.59 2.21
C LYS A 275 6.22 27.33 3.08
N PHE A 276 5.26 26.41 2.99
CA PHE A 276 5.28 25.12 3.69
C PHE A 276 4.63 24.02 2.83
N SER A 277 4.90 22.75 3.16
CA SER A 277 4.27 21.61 2.50
C SER A 277 2.87 21.37 3.07
N ASP A 278 1.90 21.12 2.20
CA ASP A 278 0.54 20.71 2.58
C ASP A 278 0.58 19.26 3.10
N HIS A 279 0.22 19.03 4.35
CA HIS A 279 0.23 17.71 4.98
C HIS A 279 -1.14 17.00 4.93
N GLN A 280 -2.08 17.50 4.15
CA GLN A 280 -3.36 16.80 3.93
C GLN A 280 -3.17 15.43 3.28
N ILE A 281 -2.13 15.23 2.47
CA ILE A 281 -1.78 13.97 1.78
C ILE A 281 -3.00 13.35 1.13
N THR A 282 -3.57 14.08 0.18
CA THR A 282 -4.76 13.68 -0.58
C THR A 282 -4.43 13.44 -2.05
N SER A 283 -5.44 13.09 -2.84
CA SER A 283 -5.30 12.98 -4.30
C SER A 283 -4.84 14.31 -4.90
N PRO A 284 -3.82 14.31 -5.78
CA PRO A 284 -3.39 15.52 -6.51
C PRO A 284 -4.52 16.19 -7.33
N LEU A 285 -5.55 15.43 -7.69
CA LEU A 285 -6.72 15.96 -8.40
C LEU A 285 -7.57 16.94 -7.56
N ALA A 286 -7.43 16.93 -6.24
CA ALA A 286 -8.06 17.90 -5.36
C ALA A 286 -7.43 19.31 -5.50
N HIS A 287 -6.19 19.39 -5.99
CA HIS A 287 -5.39 20.62 -6.01
C HIS A 287 -4.54 20.73 -7.28
N ILE A 288 -5.15 20.55 -8.46
CA ILE A 288 -4.44 20.50 -9.76
C ILE A 288 -3.58 21.75 -9.99
N GLU A 289 -4.03 22.90 -9.54
CA GLU A 289 -3.33 24.19 -9.65
C GLU A 289 -2.02 24.23 -8.84
N ARG A 290 -1.93 23.49 -7.75
CA ARG A 290 -0.75 23.44 -6.88
C ARG A 290 0.10 22.17 -7.09
N THR A 291 -0.41 21.23 -7.85
CA THR A 291 0.25 19.95 -8.17
C THR A 291 0.67 19.91 -9.65
N CYS A 292 -0.25 19.66 -10.53
CA CYS A 292 0.03 19.46 -11.96
C CYS A 292 0.48 20.76 -12.66
N GLN A 293 -0.20 21.90 -12.41
CA GLN A 293 0.07 23.16 -13.09
C GLN A 293 1.37 23.85 -12.65
N VAL A 294 2.05 23.32 -11.65
CA VAL A 294 3.42 23.77 -11.30
C VAL A 294 4.39 23.49 -12.45
N CYS A 295 4.16 22.42 -13.20
CA CYS A 295 5.00 21.98 -14.32
C CYS A 295 4.24 22.00 -15.66
N HIS A 296 2.93 21.73 -15.68
CA HIS A 296 2.08 21.66 -16.87
C HIS A 296 1.32 22.96 -17.09
N ARG A 297 1.19 23.40 -18.34
CA ARG A 297 0.56 24.67 -18.70
C ARG A 297 -0.90 24.54 -19.16
N GLU A 298 -1.37 23.32 -19.29
CA GLU A 298 -2.75 23.03 -19.68
C GLU A 298 -3.73 23.43 -18.58
N SER A 299 -5.00 23.65 -18.96
CA SER A 299 -6.06 23.93 -17.98
C SER A 299 -6.26 22.74 -17.02
N ALA A 300 -6.75 23.02 -15.82
CA ALA A 300 -7.04 22.00 -14.82
C ALA A 300 -7.98 20.91 -15.36
N ASP A 301 -9.01 21.30 -16.13
CA ASP A 301 -9.96 20.33 -16.70
C ASP A 301 -9.30 19.42 -17.75
N LYS A 302 -8.38 19.96 -18.56
CA LYS A 302 -7.64 19.16 -19.53
C LYS A 302 -6.70 18.17 -18.85
N LEU A 303 -5.99 18.59 -17.79
CA LEU A 303 -5.11 17.73 -17.00
C LEU A 303 -5.91 16.64 -16.29
N ARG A 304 -7.06 16.97 -15.71
CA ARG A 304 -7.99 16.01 -15.11
C ARG A 304 -8.48 15.00 -16.15
N GLY A 305 -8.82 15.47 -17.35
CA GLY A 305 -9.23 14.63 -18.47
C GLY A 305 -8.16 13.59 -18.86
N TYR A 306 -6.89 13.97 -18.88
CA TYR A 306 -5.78 13.05 -19.14
C TYR A 306 -5.65 11.95 -18.06
N VAL A 307 -5.89 12.29 -16.78
CA VAL A 307 -5.89 11.30 -15.70
C VAL A 307 -7.04 10.31 -15.89
N TYR A 308 -8.25 10.82 -16.13
CA TYR A 308 -9.44 9.98 -16.32
C TYR A 308 -9.34 9.08 -17.54
N GLU A 309 -8.76 9.56 -18.63
CA GLU A 309 -8.52 8.73 -19.83
C GLU A 309 -7.62 7.53 -19.52
N ARG A 310 -6.52 7.75 -18.80
CA ARG A 310 -5.62 6.68 -18.37
C ARG A 310 -6.32 5.69 -17.45
N GLN A 311 -7.07 6.20 -16.48
CA GLN A 311 -7.83 5.35 -15.56
C GLN A 311 -8.86 4.49 -16.28
N ARG A 312 -9.61 5.05 -17.26
CA ARG A 312 -10.57 4.27 -18.07
C ARG A 312 -9.87 3.14 -18.83
N LYS A 313 -8.79 3.43 -19.53
CA LYS A 313 -8.04 2.42 -20.30
C LYS A 313 -7.55 1.28 -19.42
N VAL A 314 -7.00 1.60 -18.25
CA VAL A 314 -6.54 0.58 -17.30
C VAL A 314 -7.72 -0.20 -16.72
N ASN A 315 -8.82 0.47 -16.37
CA ASN A 315 -10.01 -0.19 -15.84
C ASN A 315 -10.64 -1.16 -16.84
N GLU A 316 -10.69 -0.81 -18.12
CA GLU A 316 -11.24 -1.69 -19.18
C GLU A 316 -10.47 -3.02 -19.28
N ILE A 317 -9.13 -2.97 -19.33
CA ILE A 317 -8.34 -4.20 -19.37
C ILE A 317 -8.38 -4.94 -18.03
N ARG A 318 -8.35 -4.24 -16.90
CA ARG A 318 -8.50 -4.83 -15.57
C ARG A 318 -9.77 -5.66 -15.45
N ASP A 319 -10.92 -5.09 -15.83
CA ASP A 319 -12.22 -5.74 -15.70
C ASP A 319 -12.31 -6.98 -16.60
N ARG A 320 -11.68 -6.91 -17.78
CA ARG A 320 -11.55 -8.08 -18.66
C ARG A 320 -10.69 -9.17 -18.04
N VAL A 321 -9.53 -8.83 -17.49
CA VAL A 321 -8.65 -9.80 -16.81
C VAL A 321 -9.35 -10.46 -15.63
N GLU A 322 -10.10 -9.69 -14.84
CA GLU A 322 -10.89 -10.21 -13.72
C GLU A 322 -11.92 -11.26 -14.17
N ALA A 323 -12.63 -10.97 -15.25
CA ALA A 323 -13.63 -11.89 -15.76
C ALA A 323 -13.00 -13.18 -16.27
N GLU A 324 -11.89 -13.11 -17.01
CA GLU A 324 -11.21 -14.30 -17.55
C GLU A 324 -10.55 -15.13 -16.42
N LEU A 325 -9.88 -14.49 -15.46
CA LEU A 325 -9.33 -15.22 -14.30
C LEU A 325 -10.42 -15.87 -13.45
N ALA A 326 -11.53 -15.18 -13.19
CA ALA A 326 -12.64 -15.77 -12.45
C ALA A 326 -13.20 -16.99 -13.17
N LYS A 327 -13.36 -16.92 -14.49
CA LYS A 327 -13.77 -18.04 -15.34
C LYS A 327 -12.75 -19.19 -15.26
N ALA A 328 -11.46 -18.92 -15.40
CA ALA A 328 -10.40 -19.92 -15.32
C ALA A 328 -10.36 -20.66 -13.97
N HIS A 329 -10.59 -19.94 -12.84
CA HIS A 329 -10.74 -20.59 -11.52
C HIS A 329 -11.96 -21.55 -11.44
N ILE A 330 -13.06 -21.17 -12.06
CA ILE A 330 -14.29 -22.00 -12.11
C ILE A 330 -14.05 -23.23 -13.00
N GLU A 331 -13.41 -23.06 -14.15
CA GLU A 331 -13.07 -24.15 -15.09
C GLU A 331 -12.07 -25.14 -14.44
N ALA A 332 -11.07 -24.65 -13.73
CA ALA A 332 -10.16 -25.48 -12.95
C ALA A 332 -10.89 -26.30 -11.90
N LYS A 333 -11.88 -25.68 -11.17
CA LYS A 333 -12.74 -26.42 -10.26
C LYS A 333 -13.51 -27.54 -10.97
N PHE A 334 -14.08 -27.24 -12.13
CA PHE A 334 -14.82 -28.22 -12.91
C PHE A 334 -13.93 -29.38 -13.37
N ALA A 335 -12.68 -29.12 -13.77
CA ALA A 335 -11.70 -30.16 -14.09
C ALA A 335 -11.44 -31.08 -12.89
N TRP A 336 -11.25 -30.53 -11.69
CA TRP A 336 -11.14 -31.31 -10.45
C TRP A 336 -12.37 -32.17 -10.17
N ASP A 337 -13.56 -31.63 -10.35
CA ASP A 337 -14.83 -32.36 -10.13
C ASP A 337 -15.01 -33.51 -11.14
N LYS A 338 -14.35 -33.42 -12.30
CA LYS A 338 -14.29 -34.48 -13.33
C LYS A 338 -13.18 -35.51 -13.12
N GLY A 339 -12.38 -35.35 -12.08
CA GLY A 339 -11.34 -36.29 -11.69
C GLY A 339 -9.96 -36.01 -12.30
N ALA A 340 -9.69 -34.76 -12.74
CA ALA A 340 -8.36 -34.36 -13.15
C ALA A 340 -7.33 -34.63 -12.04
N THR A 341 -6.15 -35.07 -12.42
CA THR A 341 -5.05 -35.34 -11.49
C THR A 341 -4.20 -34.11 -11.26
N GLU A 342 -3.43 -34.10 -10.15
CA GLU A 342 -2.50 -33.00 -9.85
C GLU A 342 -1.47 -32.77 -10.97
N ASN A 343 -1.04 -33.85 -11.63
CA ASN A 343 -0.08 -33.76 -12.74
C ASN A 343 -0.68 -33.09 -13.98
N GLU A 344 -1.93 -33.38 -14.29
CA GLU A 344 -2.66 -32.75 -15.41
C GLU A 344 -2.93 -31.27 -15.13
N MET A 345 -3.20 -30.91 -13.87
CA MET A 345 -3.52 -29.53 -13.47
C MET A 345 -2.28 -28.66 -13.22
N LYS A 346 -1.09 -29.22 -13.14
CA LYS A 346 0.12 -28.52 -12.68
C LYS A 346 0.41 -27.22 -13.43
N GLU A 347 0.33 -27.25 -14.75
CA GLU A 347 0.59 -26.06 -15.59
C GLU A 347 -0.51 -25.02 -15.41
N THR A 348 -1.77 -25.42 -15.46
CA THR A 348 -2.92 -24.55 -15.22
C THR A 348 -2.87 -23.85 -13.85
N LEU A 349 -2.45 -24.56 -12.79
CA LEU A 349 -2.32 -23.97 -11.45
C LEU A 349 -1.20 -22.94 -11.41
N GLN A 350 -0.10 -23.14 -12.15
CA GLN A 350 0.97 -22.16 -12.25
C GLN A 350 0.54 -20.95 -13.07
N ASP A 351 -0.18 -21.14 -14.17
CA ASP A 351 -0.70 -20.05 -14.99
C ASP A 351 -1.71 -19.20 -14.20
N LEU A 352 -2.61 -19.83 -13.44
CA LEU A 352 -3.52 -19.12 -12.52
C LEU A 352 -2.77 -18.32 -11.47
N ARG A 353 -1.73 -18.88 -10.85
CA ARG A 353 -0.87 -18.16 -9.89
C ARG A 353 -0.24 -16.93 -10.54
N SER A 354 0.40 -17.11 -11.71
CA SER A 354 1.11 -16.02 -12.41
C SER A 354 0.16 -14.96 -12.96
N GLY A 355 -0.99 -15.36 -13.49
CA GLY A 355 -2.02 -14.44 -14.00
C GLY A 355 -2.65 -13.62 -12.90
N GLN A 356 -3.07 -14.26 -11.80
CA GLN A 356 -3.67 -13.53 -10.67
C GLN A 356 -2.67 -12.66 -9.93
N TRP A 357 -1.41 -13.08 -9.79
CA TRP A 357 -0.33 -12.25 -9.23
C TRP A 357 -0.18 -10.94 -10.01
N ARG A 358 -0.11 -11.00 -11.33
CA ARG A 358 0.03 -9.81 -12.19
C ARG A 358 -1.18 -8.89 -12.10
N TRP A 359 -2.38 -9.47 -12.17
CA TRP A 359 -3.61 -8.70 -12.00
C TRP A 359 -3.64 -7.99 -10.64
N ASP A 360 -3.38 -8.72 -9.55
CA ASP A 360 -3.44 -8.17 -8.20
C ASP A 360 -2.35 -7.10 -7.98
N TYR A 361 -1.13 -7.33 -8.47
CA TYR A 361 -0.05 -6.34 -8.43
C TYR A 361 -0.42 -5.03 -9.12
N ALA A 362 -1.08 -5.10 -10.28
CA ALA A 362 -1.51 -3.93 -11.04
C ALA A 362 -2.65 -3.15 -10.34
N VAL A 363 -3.49 -3.82 -9.52
CA VAL A 363 -4.69 -3.20 -8.92
C VAL A 363 -4.59 -2.93 -7.42
N ALA A 364 -3.62 -3.52 -6.72
CA ALA A 364 -3.43 -3.33 -5.29
C ALA A 364 -2.98 -1.90 -4.92
N SER A 365 -2.41 -1.15 -5.85
CA SER A 365 -2.08 0.27 -5.68
C SER A 365 -3.14 1.14 -6.36
N HIS A 366 -3.87 1.93 -5.60
CA HIS A 366 -4.96 2.78 -6.11
C HIS A 366 -4.50 3.86 -7.12
N GLY A 367 -3.24 4.27 -7.08
CA GLY A 367 -2.63 5.23 -8.01
C GLY A 367 -2.00 4.60 -9.26
N ALA A 368 -1.92 3.28 -9.35
CA ALA A 368 -1.16 2.56 -10.37
C ALA A 368 -1.51 3.00 -11.81
N SER A 369 -2.79 3.17 -12.12
CA SER A 369 -3.28 3.58 -13.44
C SER A 369 -2.74 4.95 -13.91
N PHE A 370 -2.28 5.79 -13.00
CA PHE A 370 -1.65 7.08 -13.32
C PHE A 370 -0.14 7.07 -13.05
N HIS A 371 0.30 6.44 -11.96
CA HIS A 371 1.71 6.40 -11.57
C HIS A 371 2.58 5.77 -12.67
N ALA A 372 2.13 4.66 -13.28
CA ALA A 372 2.86 3.91 -14.30
C ALA A 372 1.91 3.27 -15.31
N THR A 373 1.12 4.08 -16.04
CA THR A 373 0.07 3.60 -16.95
C THR A 373 0.57 2.52 -17.91
N ASP A 374 1.71 2.76 -18.58
CA ASP A 374 2.24 1.85 -19.60
C ASP A 374 2.68 0.51 -18.99
N GLU A 375 3.34 0.56 -17.84
CA GLU A 375 3.77 -0.64 -17.12
C GLU A 375 2.56 -1.44 -16.60
N VAL A 376 1.57 -0.76 -16.04
CA VAL A 376 0.33 -1.40 -15.57
C VAL A 376 -0.42 -2.06 -16.73
N MET A 377 -0.50 -1.41 -17.87
CA MET A 377 -1.10 -1.99 -19.09
C MET A 377 -0.34 -3.23 -19.56
N ARG A 378 1.00 -3.20 -19.54
CA ARG A 378 1.86 -4.36 -19.87
C ARG A 378 1.61 -5.53 -18.92
N ILE A 379 1.57 -5.25 -17.61
CA ILE A 379 1.33 -6.25 -16.57
C ILE A 379 -0.05 -6.90 -16.75
N LEU A 380 -1.09 -6.10 -16.97
CA LEU A 380 -2.45 -6.60 -17.18
C LEU A 380 -2.59 -7.38 -18.49
N ALA A 381 -1.91 -6.97 -19.56
CA ALA A 381 -1.88 -7.75 -20.80
C ALA A 381 -1.24 -9.14 -20.58
N SER A 382 -0.12 -9.18 -19.86
CA SER A 382 0.50 -10.46 -19.47
C SER A 382 -0.41 -11.32 -18.57
N ALA A 383 -1.15 -10.69 -17.63
CA ALA A 383 -2.14 -11.40 -16.82
C ALA A 383 -3.24 -12.04 -17.67
N LEU A 384 -3.71 -11.33 -18.71
CA LEU A 384 -4.71 -11.83 -19.65
C LEU A 384 -4.19 -13.04 -20.46
N ASP A 385 -2.93 -12.98 -20.90
CA ASP A 385 -2.29 -14.10 -21.61
C ASP A 385 -2.24 -15.37 -20.74
N PHE A 386 -1.93 -15.23 -19.45
CA PHE A 386 -1.97 -16.34 -18.50
C PHE A 386 -3.40 -16.87 -18.26
N ALA A 387 -4.39 -15.99 -18.19
CA ALA A 387 -5.79 -16.39 -17.98
C ALA A 387 -6.37 -17.19 -19.18
N HIS A 388 -5.80 -17.05 -20.37
CA HIS A 388 -6.24 -17.75 -21.59
C HIS A 388 -5.54 -19.09 -21.83
N LYS A 389 -4.50 -19.43 -21.09
CA LYS A 389 -3.83 -20.74 -21.14
C LYS A 389 -4.58 -21.80 -20.35
#